data_6adf607ef8e60e3df4dbae58da328613
#
_entry.id   6adf607ef8e60e3df4dbae58da328613
#
_cell.length_a   1.000
_cell.length_b   1.000
_cell.length_c   1.000
_cell.angle_alpha   90.00
_cell.angle_beta   90.00
_cell.angle_gamma   90.00
#
_symmetry.space_group_name_H-M   'P 1'
#
loop_
_entity.id
_entity.type
_entity.pdbx_description
1 polymer ?
#
loop_
_entity_poly.entity_id
_entity_poly.type
_entity_poly.pdbx_seq_one_letter_code
_entity_poly.pdbx_strand_id
1 'polypeptide(L)'
;MAADDEDQELAHLRKFQKELNGGIVSLVLLSILADAREPLYGYQIAKQLERDGTGTAIMKQGTLYPVLRSLSAGGFLESQVEPSVSGPPRRYYRITEAGRTVLAHWKAAWVGTRDFVDSILKGSPS
;
A
#
# COMPACT_ATOMS: atom_id res chain seq x y z
N MET A 1 32.20 0.89 -16.51
CA MET A 1 32.55 0.36 -15.22
C MET A 1 31.80 1.04 -14.11
N ALA A 2 31.96 2.34 -13.87
CA ALA A 2 31.12 3.03 -12.87
C ALA A 2 29.62 2.94 -13.20
N ALA A 3 29.27 3.00 -14.48
CA ALA A 3 27.87 2.91 -14.91
C ALA A 3 27.27 1.53 -14.63
N ASP A 4 28.05 0.46 -14.83
CA ASP A 4 27.59 -0.91 -14.56
C ASP A 4 27.37 -1.13 -13.05
N ASP A 5 28.26 -0.56 -12.21
CA ASP A 5 28.12 -0.67 -10.76
C ASP A 5 26.89 0.10 -10.27
N GLU A 6 26.65 1.29 -10.82
CA GLU A 6 25.48 2.09 -10.49
C GLU A 6 24.19 1.39 -10.91
N ASP A 7 24.16 0.77 -12.08
CA ASP A 7 23.00 0.02 -12.56
C ASP A 7 22.72 -1.18 -11.68
N GLN A 8 23.78 -1.88 -11.22
CA GLN A 8 23.61 -3.01 -10.31
C GLN A 8 23.11 -2.57 -8.94
N GLU A 9 23.64 -1.47 -8.40
CA GLU A 9 23.16 -0.92 -7.14
C GLU A 9 21.70 -0.52 -7.24
N LEU A 10 21.29 0.10 -8.35
CA LEU A 10 19.91 0.49 -8.57
C LEU A 10 18.99 -0.73 -8.68
N ALA A 11 19.45 -1.79 -9.35
CA ALA A 11 18.69 -3.03 -9.46
C ALA A 11 18.50 -3.68 -8.09
N HIS A 12 19.54 -3.68 -7.25
CA HIS A 12 19.46 -4.22 -5.90
C HIS A 12 18.51 -3.40 -5.03
N LEU A 13 18.55 -2.08 -5.16
CA LEU A 13 17.64 -1.20 -4.41
C LEU A 13 16.18 -1.46 -4.81
N ARG A 14 15.91 -1.58 -6.11
CA ARG A 14 14.54 -1.86 -6.59
C ARG A 14 14.03 -3.19 -6.07
N LYS A 15 14.88 -4.21 -6.07
CA LYS A 15 14.51 -5.52 -5.54
C LYS A 15 14.19 -5.43 -4.06
N PHE A 16 15.05 -4.76 -3.30
CA PHE A 16 14.83 -4.58 -1.87
C PHE A 16 13.53 -3.84 -1.59
N GLN A 17 13.27 -2.75 -2.31
CA GLN A 17 12.03 -1.97 -2.12
C GLN A 17 10.80 -2.80 -2.44
N LYS A 18 10.86 -3.63 -3.47
CA LYS A 18 9.73 -4.51 -3.82
C LYS A 18 9.43 -5.49 -2.69
N GLU A 19 10.48 -6.08 -2.10
CA GLU A 19 10.33 -7.00 -0.99
C GLU A 19 9.82 -6.29 0.26
N LEU A 20 10.36 -5.11 0.55
CA LEU A 20 9.96 -4.30 1.69
C LEU A 20 8.49 -3.89 1.60
N ASN A 21 8.04 -3.50 0.42
CA ASN A 21 6.70 -2.96 0.24
C ASN A 21 5.62 -4.03 0.16
N GLY A 22 5.99 -5.30 0.10
CA GLY A 22 5.04 -6.39 -0.13
C GLY A 22 3.87 -6.43 0.84
N GLY A 23 4.13 -6.21 2.13
CA GLY A 23 3.06 -6.16 3.13
C GLY A 23 2.57 -4.75 3.42
N ILE A 24 3.42 -3.75 3.22
CA ILE A 24 3.11 -2.36 3.54
C ILE A 24 1.96 -1.83 2.69
N VAL A 25 1.88 -2.26 1.43
CA VAL A 25 0.86 -1.79 0.50
C VAL A 25 -0.54 -2.09 1.02
N SER A 26 -0.79 -3.31 1.49
CA SER A 26 -2.09 -3.70 2.05
C SER A 26 -2.45 -2.85 3.27
N LEU A 27 -1.48 -2.63 4.16
CA LEU A 27 -1.67 -1.81 5.34
C LEU A 27 -2.05 -0.38 4.97
N VAL A 28 -1.35 0.22 4.01
CA VAL A 28 -1.59 1.59 3.57
C VAL A 28 -2.96 1.71 2.91
N LEU A 29 -3.31 0.77 2.04
CA LEU A 29 -4.61 0.81 1.35
C LEU A 29 -5.78 0.67 2.31
N LEU A 30 -5.71 -0.26 3.27
CA LEU A 30 -6.76 -0.38 4.28
C LEU A 30 -6.88 0.88 5.12
N SER A 31 -5.74 1.51 5.45
CA SER A 31 -5.76 2.74 6.24
C SER A 31 -6.41 3.90 5.48
N ILE A 32 -6.10 4.05 4.19
CA ILE A 32 -6.71 5.09 3.36
C ILE A 32 -8.22 4.90 3.30
N LEU A 33 -8.67 3.65 3.08
CA LEU A 33 -10.10 3.37 2.96
C LEU A 33 -10.81 3.46 4.30
N ALA A 34 -10.14 3.16 5.41
CA ALA A 34 -10.70 3.31 6.75
C ALA A 34 -10.96 4.78 7.09
N ASP A 35 -10.10 5.68 6.62
CA ASP A 35 -10.23 7.11 6.87
C ASP A 35 -11.18 7.80 5.88
N ALA A 36 -11.51 7.14 4.77
CA ALA A 36 -12.38 7.71 3.76
C ALA A 36 -13.82 7.76 4.24
N ARG A 37 -14.48 8.89 4.04
CA ARG A 37 -15.89 9.06 4.39
C ARG A 37 -16.83 8.38 3.39
N GLU A 38 -16.36 8.21 2.17
CA GLU A 38 -17.13 7.62 1.07
C GLU A 38 -16.27 6.57 0.38
N PRO A 39 -16.89 5.61 -0.31
CA PRO A 39 -16.12 4.67 -1.11
C PRO A 39 -15.24 5.40 -2.14
N LEU A 40 -14.07 4.86 -2.41
CA LEU A 40 -13.11 5.45 -3.33
C LEU A 40 -12.85 4.51 -4.50
N TYR A 41 -12.67 5.08 -5.69
CA TYR A 41 -12.21 4.27 -6.83
C TYR A 41 -10.70 4.42 -7.02
N GLY A 42 -10.12 3.53 -7.83
CA GLY A 42 -8.68 3.40 -7.93
C GLY A 42 -7.93 4.69 -8.19
N TYR A 43 -8.44 5.55 -9.07
CA TYR A 43 -7.81 6.83 -9.37
C TYR A 43 -7.72 7.74 -8.13
N GLN A 44 -8.80 7.78 -7.34
CA GLN A 44 -8.82 8.60 -6.11
C GLN A 44 -7.82 8.08 -5.08
N ILE A 45 -7.71 6.76 -4.96
CA ILE A 45 -6.74 6.13 -4.06
C ILE A 45 -5.33 6.48 -4.51
N ALA A 46 -5.05 6.35 -5.80
CA ALA A 46 -3.74 6.68 -6.37
C ALA A 46 -3.38 8.15 -6.12
N LYS A 47 -4.36 9.05 -6.24
CA LYS A 47 -4.15 10.47 -5.99
C LYS A 47 -3.76 10.75 -4.54
N GLN A 48 -4.38 10.06 -3.59
CA GLN A 48 -4.02 10.24 -2.18
C GLN A 48 -2.60 9.76 -1.90
N LEU A 49 -2.18 8.68 -2.56
CA LEU A 49 -0.82 8.17 -2.42
C LEU A 49 0.22 9.16 -2.97
N GLU A 50 -0.11 9.88 -4.03
CA GLU A 50 0.79 10.86 -4.62
C GLU A 50 0.99 12.11 -3.74
N ARG A 51 0.00 12.46 -2.92
CA ARG A 51 0.02 13.71 -2.15
C ARG A 51 1.20 13.80 -1.20
N ASP A 52 1.67 12.68 -0.67
CA ASP A 52 2.74 12.68 0.31
C ASP A 52 4.12 12.50 -0.30
N GLY A 53 4.22 12.41 -1.63
CA GLY A 53 5.50 12.31 -2.33
C GLY A 53 6.22 10.97 -2.15
N THR A 54 5.94 10.23 -1.10
CA THR A 54 6.53 8.92 -0.85
C THR A 54 5.65 7.79 -1.38
N GLY A 55 4.38 8.08 -1.65
CA GLY A 55 3.43 7.07 -2.10
C GLY A 55 3.79 6.45 -3.44
N THR A 56 4.36 7.23 -4.35
CA THR A 56 4.77 6.71 -5.66
C THR A 56 5.93 5.73 -5.57
N ALA A 57 6.80 5.88 -4.56
CA ALA A 57 7.88 4.93 -4.33
C ALA A 57 7.36 3.62 -3.73
N ILE A 58 6.28 3.68 -2.94
CA ILE A 58 5.66 2.52 -2.30
C ILE A 58 4.72 1.81 -3.27
N MET A 59 3.98 2.57 -4.09
CA MET A 59 2.94 2.02 -4.95
C MET A 59 3.07 2.46 -6.38
N LYS A 60 3.41 1.53 -7.24
CA LYS A 60 3.24 1.72 -8.68
C LYS A 60 1.82 1.28 -9.04
N GLN A 61 1.25 1.90 -10.10
CA GLN A 61 -0.11 1.58 -10.54
C GLN A 61 -0.32 0.09 -10.77
N GLY A 62 0.70 -0.60 -11.27
CA GLY A 62 0.60 -2.04 -11.50
C GLY A 62 0.42 -2.87 -10.23
N THR A 63 0.72 -2.30 -9.06
CA THR A 63 0.58 -2.99 -7.77
C THR A 63 -0.77 -2.71 -7.11
N LEU A 64 -1.35 -1.54 -7.37
CA LEU A 64 -2.57 -1.07 -6.72
C LEU A 64 -3.75 -2.03 -6.93
N TYR A 65 -4.09 -2.31 -8.19
CA TYR A 65 -5.28 -3.11 -8.50
C TYR A 65 -5.18 -4.56 -8.05
N PRO A 66 -4.05 -5.25 -8.22
CA PRO A 66 -3.92 -6.60 -7.66
C PRO A 66 -4.11 -6.65 -6.15
N VAL A 67 -3.59 -5.66 -5.41
CA VAL A 67 -3.75 -5.63 -3.95
C VAL A 67 -5.19 -5.34 -3.57
N LEU A 68 -5.87 -4.42 -4.26
CA LEU A 68 -7.29 -4.16 -4.03
C LEU A 68 -8.13 -5.43 -4.25
N ARG A 69 -7.83 -6.18 -5.32
CA ARG A 69 -8.53 -7.44 -5.58
C ARG A 69 -8.26 -8.47 -4.50
N SER A 70 -7.02 -8.56 -4.05
CA SER A 70 -6.64 -9.50 -2.99
C SER A 70 -7.36 -9.19 -1.68
N LEU A 71 -7.41 -7.92 -1.30
CA LEU A 71 -8.11 -7.49 -0.09
C LEU A 71 -9.62 -7.74 -0.19
N SER A 72 -10.19 -7.52 -1.37
CA SER A 72 -11.60 -7.81 -1.62
C SER A 72 -11.89 -9.32 -1.54
N ALA A 73 -11.02 -10.13 -2.13
CA ALA A 73 -11.17 -11.59 -2.07
C ALA A 73 -11.07 -12.11 -0.64
N GLY A 74 -10.26 -11.45 0.20
CA GLY A 74 -10.14 -11.80 1.62
C GLY A 74 -11.30 -11.32 2.49
N GLY A 75 -12.24 -10.56 1.92
CA GLY A 75 -13.37 -10.03 2.68
C GLY A 75 -13.08 -8.75 3.44
N PHE A 76 -11.93 -8.13 3.22
CA PHE A 76 -11.53 -6.90 3.93
C PHE A 76 -12.01 -5.64 3.24
N LEU A 77 -12.34 -5.73 1.96
CA LEU A 77 -12.97 -4.67 1.18
C LEU A 77 -14.23 -5.20 0.51
N GLU A 78 -15.18 -4.31 0.29
CA GLU A 78 -16.30 -4.52 -0.61
C GLU A 78 -16.09 -3.60 -1.81
N SER A 79 -16.58 -4.04 -2.97
CA SER A 79 -16.53 -3.20 -4.16
C SER A 79 -17.87 -3.19 -4.87
N GLN A 80 -18.15 -2.08 -5.53
CA GLN A 80 -19.35 -1.89 -6.32
C GLN A 80 -19.00 -1.13 -7.58
N VAL A 81 -19.49 -1.62 -8.71
CA VAL A 81 -19.30 -0.94 -9.99
C VAL A 81 -20.45 0.02 -10.19
N GLU A 82 -20.13 1.27 -10.52
CA GLU A 82 -21.10 2.29 -10.83
C GLU A 82 -20.87 2.84 -12.22
N PRO A 83 -21.94 3.11 -13.00
CA PRO A 83 -21.78 3.72 -14.32
C PRO A 83 -21.26 5.16 -14.17
N SER A 84 -20.38 5.55 -15.08
CA SER A 84 -19.89 6.91 -15.11
C SER A 84 -20.60 7.67 -16.22
N VAL A 85 -20.79 8.97 -16.00
CA VAL A 85 -21.50 9.83 -16.96
C VAL A 85 -20.73 9.96 -18.28
N SER A 86 -19.40 9.95 -18.19
CA SER A 86 -18.55 10.08 -19.35
C SER A 86 -17.33 9.16 -19.17
N GLY A 87 -17.40 7.98 -19.77
CA GLY A 87 -16.30 7.03 -19.68
C GLY A 87 -16.74 5.67 -19.18
N PRO A 88 -15.79 4.77 -18.94
CA PRO A 88 -16.11 3.43 -18.48
C PRO A 88 -16.63 3.42 -17.06
N PRO A 89 -17.40 2.40 -16.67
CA PRO A 89 -17.85 2.24 -15.30
C PRO A 89 -16.67 2.22 -14.33
N ARG A 90 -16.88 2.71 -13.11
CA ARG A 90 -15.87 2.78 -12.08
C ARG A 90 -16.18 1.82 -10.97
N ARG A 91 -15.16 1.13 -10.46
CA ARG A 91 -15.29 0.26 -9.30
C ARG A 91 -14.88 1.02 -8.05
N TYR A 92 -15.80 1.15 -7.13
CA TYR A 92 -15.60 1.81 -5.84
C TYR A 92 -15.34 0.78 -4.76
N TYR A 93 -14.44 1.11 -3.85
CA TYR A 93 -14.02 0.21 -2.76
C TYR A 93 -14.33 0.84 -1.41
N ARG A 94 -14.75 0.01 -0.49
CA ARG A 94 -15.06 0.39 0.88
C ARG A 94 -14.51 -0.66 1.82
N ILE A 95 -13.98 -0.24 2.98
CA ILE A 95 -13.50 -1.18 4.00
C ILE A 95 -14.69 -1.83 4.69
N THR A 96 -14.57 -3.13 4.99
CA THR A 96 -15.58 -3.88 5.75
C THR A 96 -15.24 -3.86 7.23
N GLU A 97 -16.16 -4.38 8.07
CA GLU A 97 -15.86 -4.57 9.49
C GLU A 97 -14.67 -5.51 9.69
N ALA A 98 -14.62 -6.60 8.93
CA ALA A 98 -13.48 -7.51 8.97
C ALA A 98 -12.20 -6.80 8.58
N GLY A 99 -12.26 -5.89 7.60
CA GLY A 99 -11.12 -5.07 7.21
C GLY A 99 -10.65 -4.15 8.32
N ARG A 100 -11.58 -3.54 9.06
CA ARG A 100 -11.22 -2.69 10.20
C ARG A 100 -10.56 -3.47 11.31
N THR A 101 -11.06 -4.67 11.59
CA THR A 101 -10.49 -5.54 12.61
C THR A 101 -9.07 -5.95 12.26
N VAL A 102 -8.86 -6.40 11.01
CA VAL A 102 -7.53 -6.83 10.58
C VAL A 102 -6.56 -5.65 10.51
N LEU A 103 -7.07 -4.47 10.14
CA LEU A 103 -6.24 -3.25 10.10
C LEU A 103 -5.67 -2.92 11.48
N ALA A 104 -6.47 -3.04 12.53
CA ALA A 104 -6.00 -2.80 13.89
C ALA A 104 -4.86 -3.75 14.26
N HIS A 105 -4.98 -5.03 13.90
CA HIS A 105 -3.92 -6.02 14.13
C HIS A 105 -2.68 -5.72 13.29
N TRP A 106 -2.85 -5.32 12.04
CA TRP A 106 -1.72 -5.02 11.15
C TRP A 106 -0.98 -3.76 11.57
N LYS A 107 -1.70 -2.76 12.08
CA LYS A 107 -1.06 -1.56 12.65
C LYS A 107 -0.16 -1.92 13.82
N ALA A 108 -0.65 -2.77 14.71
CA ALA A 108 0.15 -3.21 15.86
C ALA A 108 1.37 -4.01 15.40
N ALA A 109 1.20 -4.90 14.43
CA ALA A 109 2.31 -5.66 13.86
C ALA A 109 3.34 -4.75 13.22
N TRP A 110 2.89 -3.71 12.51
CA TRP A 110 3.79 -2.73 11.90
C TRP A 110 4.62 -2.00 12.97
N VAL A 111 3.97 -1.53 14.02
CA VAL A 111 4.67 -0.81 15.11
C VAL A 111 5.75 -1.70 15.72
N GLY A 112 5.43 -2.96 16.01
CA GLY A 112 6.40 -3.90 16.56
C GLY A 112 7.56 -4.16 15.62
N THR A 113 7.27 -4.35 14.32
CA THR A 113 8.30 -4.57 13.31
C THR A 113 9.17 -3.34 13.15
N ARG A 114 8.56 -2.16 13.05
CA ARG A 114 9.28 -0.89 12.92
C ARG A 114 10.23 -0.69 14.09
N ASP A 115 9.73 -0.88 15.30
CA ASP A 115 10.54 -0.66 16.51
C ASP A 115 11.70 -1.63 16.58
N PHE A 116 11.46 -2.90 16.22
CA PHE A 116 12.52 -3.90 16.19
C PHE A 116 13.59 -3.54 15.15
N VAL A 117 13.16 -3.23 13.94
CA VAL A 117 14.10 -2.87 12.85
C VAL A 117 14.89 -1.63 13.23
N ASP A 118 14.22 -0.59 13.74
CA ASP A 118 14.89 0.63 14.17
C ASP A 118 15.94 0.34 15.24
N SER A 119 15.64 -0.53 16.20
CA SER A 119 16.60 -0.88 17.26
C SER A 119 17.85 -1.54 16.68
N ILE A 120 17.68 -2.39 15.65
CA ILE A 120 18.81 -3.05 15.00
C ILE A 120 19.62 -2.06 14.17
N LEU A 121 18.95 -1.17 13.42
CA LEU A 121 19.64 -0.21 12.54
C LEU A 121 20.40 0.85 13.32
N LYS A 122 19.89 1.27 14.48
CA LYS A 122 20.57 2.24 15.33
C LYS A 122 21.73 1.63 16.08
N GLY A 123 21.84 0.32 16.11
CA GLY A 123 22.83 -0.40 16.88
C GLY A 123 22.54 -0.38 18.36
N SER A 124 23.18 -1.30 19.09
CA SER A 124 23.04 -1.31 20.53
C SER A 124 23.69 -0.09 21.12
N PRO A 125 23.02 0.63 22.03
CA PRO A 125 23.72 1.66 22.80
C PRO A 125 24.81 0.98 23.60
N SER A 126 25.98 1.36 23.31
CA SER A 126 27.14 0.87 24.04
C SER A 126 27.31 1.64 25.34
#